data_0c28aae525369f9c2013323e6e8ac7ee
#
_entry.id   0c28aae525369f9c2013323e6e8ac7ee
#
_cell.length_a   1.000
_cell.length_b   1.000
_cell.length_c   1.000
_cell.angle_alpha   90.00
_cell.angle_beta   90.00
_cell.angle_gamma   90.00
#
_symmetry.space_group_name_H-M   'P 1'
#
loop_
_entity.id
_entity.type
_entity.pdbx_description
1 polymer ?
#
loop_
_entity_poly.entity_id
_entity_poly.type
_entity_poly.pdbx_seq_one_letter_code
_entity_poly.pdbx_strand_id
1 'polypeptide(L)'
;MIKKTLPETSAASAGTTPTAIPTPARRDFLKQAGGIGAAASIISFIPDPLRQVVWAAGSDAPELKEVKIGFIPLTDCSSVVMASVMEFDKKYGIKIVPTKEASWAGVRDKLVNGELDAAHVLWGLIYGVHTGVGGPKKDMAILMNLNHNGQAITLSRALYDKGVKDGASLKALMMKEKREYTFAQTFPTGTHAMWLYYWLAANGIHPFQDIKAIVVPPPQMVANMRVGNMDGYCVGEPWNYRAIVDKIGFTAETTQNIWKDHPEKALGTTADFVKKNPNTARAMTAAILDAGKWIDASLANRQKTAEVVADRAYVNTDKDVILARMMGRYDNGIGKTWDDPNAMKFYNDGFVTYPYLSDGMWFMTQHRRWGLMKTDPDYLTIAKQVNRLDIYKDAATAAKASMPKDPMRTSKLFDGTVWDGKDPKRYAGSFKVKVA
;
A
#
# COMPACT_ATOMS: atom_id res chain seq x y z
N MET A 1 -33.19 -21.57 -57.52
CA MET A 1 -34.52 -22.19 -57.65
C MET A 1 -35.04 -22.55 -56.26
N ILE A 2 -36.17 -22.10 -56.01
CA ILE A 2 -37.31 -22.34 -55.12
C ILE A 2 -37.28 -21.57 -53.79
N LYS A 3 -38.10 -20.50 -53.84
CA LYS A 3 -38.80 -19.84 -52.74
C LYS A 3 -39.80 -20.79 -52.04
N LYS A 4 -39.99 -20.65 -50.74
CA LYS A 4 -41.33 -20.76 -50.15
C LYS A 4 -41.41 -19.99 -48.84
N THR A 5 -42.21 -19.07 -48.85
CA THR A 5 -43.12 -18.19 -48.15
C THR A 5 -43.67 -18.69 -46.81
N LEU A 6 -43.83 -17.70 -45.92
CA LEU A 6 -44.57 -17.66 -44.63
C LEU A 6 -46.02 -18.14 -44.71
N PRO A 7 -46.69 -18.37 -43.56
CA PRO A 7 -47.72 -17.40 -43.19
C PRO A 7 -47.72 -16.91 -41.73
N GLU A 8 -48.20 -15.66 -41.60
CA GLU A 8 -48.64 -14.99 -40.37
C GLU A 8 -49.90 -15.66 -39.81
N THR A 9 -49.98 -15.68 -38.47
CA THR A 9 -51.28 -15.57 -37.79
C THR A 9 -51.14 -14.76 -36.53
N SER A 10 -51.95 -13.72 -36.44
CA SER A 10 -52.21 -12.82 -35.35
C SER A 10 -53.00 -13.49 -34.21
N ALA A 11 -52.71 -13.14 -32.95
CA ALA A 11 -53.74 -13.02 -31.94
C ALA A 11 -53.22 -12.10 -30.81
N ALA A 12 -53.93 -11.05 -30.58
CA ALA A 12 -53.81 -10.11 -29.48
C ALA A 12 -54.26 -10.74 -28.16
N SER A 13 -53.58 -10.42 -27.04
CA SER A 13 -54.22 -10.39 -25.72
C SER A 13 -53.49 -9.41 -24.79
N ALA A 14 -54.33 -8.61 -24.20
CA ALA A 14 -54.23 -7.47 -23.34
C ALA A 14 -53.13 -7.41 -22.31
N GLY A 15 -52.60 -6.19 -22.15
CA GLY A 15 -51.65 -5.79 -21.17
C GLY A 15 -52.16 -5.80 -19.74
N THR A 16 -51.20 -5.99 -18.82
CA THR A 16 -51.28 -5.45 -17.48
C THR A 16 -49.94 -4.82 -17.16
N THR A 17 -49.90 -3.50 -17.17
CA THR A 17 -48.80 -2.66 -16.70
C THR A 17 -48.70 -2.80 -15.18
N PRO A 18 -47.50 -3.01 -14.58
CA PRO A 18 -47.33 -2.86 -13.15
C PRO A 18 -47.39 -1.38 -12.82
N THR A 19 -48.33 -0.99 -12.03
CA THR A 19 -48.50 0.35 -11.44
C THR A 19 -47.25 0.79 -10.69
N ALA A 20 -46.68 1.91 -11.12
CA ALA A 20 -45.65 2.64 -10.41
C ALA A 20 -46.14 3.07 -9.03
N ILE A 21 -45.41 2.70 -7.99
CA ILE A 21 -45.62 3.21 -6.61
C ILE A 21 -45.26 4.69 -6.57
N PRO A 22 -46.09 5.57 -6.03
CA PRO A 22 -45.88 7.02 -6.09
C PRO A 22 -44.67 7.45 -5.23
N THR A 23 -43.83 8.29 -5.77
CA THR A 23 -42.72 8.98 -5.13
C THR A 23 -43.10 10.38 -4.58
N PRO A 24 -43.93 10.53 -3.55
CA PRO A 24 -44.04 11.81 -2.85
C PRO A 24 -43.37 11.86 -1.48
N ALA A 25 -43.22 10.75 -0.77
CA ALA A 25 -42.76 10.78 0.63
C ALA A 25 -41.26 11.13 0.86
N ARG A 26 -40.42 10.99 -0.14
CA ARG A 26 -38.97 11.23 -0.02
C ARG A 26 -38.59 12.71 -0.13
N ARG A 27 -39.31 13.46 -0.95
CA ARG A 27 -39.02 14.89 -1.19
C ARG A 27 -39.49 15.80 -0.04
N ASP A 28 -40.52 15.38 0.67
CA ASP A 28 -41.07 16.16 1.77
C ASP A 28 -40.30 15.93 3.08
N PHE A 29 -39.75 14.73 3.30
CA PHE A 29 -38.88 14.45 4.44
C PHE A 29 -37.56 15.28 4.38
N LEU A 30 -36.97 15.43 3.18
CA LEU A 30 -35.74 16.22 2.99
C LEU A 30 -35.97 17.75 3.04
N LYS A 31 -37.19 18.21 2.77
CA LYS A 31 -37.55 19.65 2.88
C LYS A 31 -37.80 20.11 4.30
N GLN A 32 -38.16 19.17 5.21
CA GLN A 32 -38.35 19.47 6.63
C GLN A 32 -37.07 19.45 7.46
N ALA A 33 -35.96 18.83 6.94
CA ALA A 33 -34.64 18.87 7.54
C ALA A 33 -33.88 20.07 7.02
N GLY A 34 -34.20 21.28 7.51
CA GLY A 34 -33.58 22.52 7.07
C GLY A 34 -32.06 22.58 7.31
N GLY A 35 -31.31 22.85 6.24
CA GLY A 35 -29.94 23.37 6.29
C GLY A 35 -28.82 22.32 6.21
N ILE A 36 -27.83 22.61 5.40
CA ILE A 36 -26.64 21.79 5.11
C ILE A 36 -25.80 21.39 6.36
N GLY A 37 -26.03 22.05 7.52
CA GLY A 37 -25.37 21.72 8.80
C GLY A 37 -26.00 20.55 9.58
N ALA A 38 -27.25 20.15 9.27
CA ALA A 38 -27.97 19.11 10.00
C ALA A 38 -27.74 17.70 9.41
N ALA A 39 -27.33 17.58 8.14
CA ALA A 39 -27.17 16.29 7.46
C ALA A 39 -26.10 15.40 8.10
N ALA A 40 -24.95 15.98 8.50
CA ALA A 40 -23.87 15.24 9.13
C ALA A 40 -24.24 14.67 10.52
N SER A 41 -25.10 15.39 11.28
CA SER A 41 -25.53 14.96 12.59
C SER A 41 -26.66 13.89 12.54
N ILE A 42 -27.48 13.92 11.49
CA ILE A 42 -28.59 12.95 11.31
C ILE A 42 -28.03 11.58 10.89
N ILE A 43 -26.94 11.55 10.10
CA ILE A 43 -26.30 10.29 9.67
C ILE A 43 -25.85 9.45 10.86
N SER A 44 -25.47 10.07 11.99
CA SER A 44 -25.05 9.36 13.20
C SER A 44 -26.14 8.53 13.88
N PHE A 45 -27.41 8.85 13.63
CA PHE A 45 -28.57 8.19 14.24
C PHE A 45 -29.30 7.21 13.31
N ILE A 46 -28.88 7.12 12.03
CA ILE A 46 -29.52 6.20 11.08
C ILE A 46 -29.00 4.77 11.33
N PRO A 47 -29.88 3.76 11.46
CA PRO A 47 -29.47 2.35 11.56
C PRO A 47 -28.59 1.91 10.37
N ASP A 48 -27.62 1.03 10.61
CA ASP A 48 -26.62 0.60 9.63
C ASP A 48 -27.18 0.21 8.24
N PRO A 49 -28.27 -0.55 8.13
CA PRO A 49 -28.83 -0.90 6.81
C PRO A 49 -29.27 0.34 6.02
N LEU A 50 -29.78 1.36 6.70
CA LEU A 50 -30.21 2.61 6.06
C LEU A 50 -29.03 3.53 5.73
N ARG A 51 -27.96 3.49 6.52
CA ARG A 51 -26.68 4.18 6.20
C ARG A 51 -26.07 3.67 4.89
N GLN A 52 -26.04 2.35 4.70
CA GLN A 52 -25.53 1.76 3.46
C GLN A 52 -26.34 2.19 2.24
N VAL A 53 -27.65 2.31 2.38
CA VAL A 53 -28.54 2.83 1.32
C VAL A 53 -28.26 4.31 1.04
N VAL A 54 -27.93 5.11 2.06
CA VAL A 54 -27.60 6.54 1.89
C VAL A 54 -26.28 6.71 1.13
N TRP A 55 -25.29 5.88 1.39
CA TRP A 55 -24.01 5.89 0.64
C TRP A 55 -24.18 5.36 -0.79
N ALA A 56 -25.11 4.44 -1.02
CA ALA A 56 -25.39 3.91 -2.36
C ALA A 56 -26.26 4.86 -3.22
N ALA A 57 -27.01 5.79 -2.58
CA ALA A 57 -27.91 6.72 -3.25
C ALA A 57 -28.04 8.02 -2.45
N GLY A 58 -28.11 9.17 -3.11
CA GLY A 58 -28.22 10.50 -2.48
C GLY A 58 -26.96 11.33 -2.65
N SER A 59 -26.80 12.38 -1.83
CA SER A 59 -25.67 13.33 -1.92
C SER A 59 -24.31 12.70 -1.59
N ASP A 60 -24.31 11.58 -0.84
CA ASP A 60 -23.09 10.85 -0.43
C ASP A 60 -22.80 9.63 -1.32
N ALA A 61 -23.60 9.41 -2.38
CA ALA A 61 -23.33 8.35 -3.35
C ALA A 61 -21.98 8.57 -4.03
N PRO A 62 -21.18 7.49 -4.23
CA PRO A 62 -19.94 7.57 -5.00
C PRO A 62 -20.20 8.13 -6.40
N GLU A 63 -19.31 9.01 -6.85
CA GLU A 63 -19.34 9.63 -8.19
C GLU A 63 -19.07 8.56 -9.26
N LEU A 64 -18.20 7.59 -8.95
CA LEU A 64 -17.86 6.46 -9.81
C LEU A 64 -18.47 5.17 -9.26
N LYS A 65 -19.03 4.35 -10.15
CA LYS A 65 -19.54 3.03 -9.80
C LYS A 65 -18.49 1.92 -9.85
N GLU A 66 -17.44 2.15 -10.61
CA GLU A 66 -16.29 1.25 -10.72
C GLU A 66 -15.01 2.06 -10.54
N VAL A 67 -14.05 1.53 -9.76
CA VAL A 67 -12.74 2.14 -9.50
C VAL A 67 -11.63 1.15 -9.80
N LYS A 68 -10.67 1.58 -10.61
CA LYS A 68 -9.48 0.80 -10.96
C LYS A 68 -8.37 1.09 -9.97
N ILE A 69 -8.03 0.08 -9.15
CA ILE A 69 -6.95 0.19 -8.18
C ILE A 69 -5.76 -0.66 -8.63
N GLY A 70 -4.68 0.01 -9.04
CA GLY A 70 -3.45 -0.64 -9.48
C GLY A 70 -2.75 -1.35 -8.31
N PHE A 71 -2.14 -2.52 -8.57
CA PHE A 71 -1.31 -3.20 -7.58
C PHE A 71 -0.13 -3.94 -8.23
N ILE A 72 0.96 -4.06 -7.50
CA ILE A 72 2.09 -4.93 -7.85
C ILE A 72 1.93 -6.28 -7.13
N PRO A 73 2.31 -7.42 -7.76
CA PRO A 73 2.26 -8.75 -7.17
C PRO A 73 3.13 -8.88 -5.91
N LEU A 74 2.56 -8.53 -4.77
CA LEU A 74 3.15 -8.56 -3.43
C LEU A 74 2.07 -8.97 -2.43
N THR A 75 2.43 -9.61 -1.34
CA THR A 75 1.47 -10.04 -0.29
C THR A 75 0.68 -8.86 0.27
N ASP A 76 1.28 -7.67 0.30
CA ASP A 76 0.66 -6.46 0.84
C ASP A 76 -0.45 -5.84 -0.04
N CYS A 77 -0.72 -6.38 -1.25
CA CYS A 77 -1.92 -6.05 -2.01
C CYS A 77 -3.21 -6.67 -1.42
N SER A 78 -3.09 -7.51 -0.40
CA SER A 78 -4.16 -8.33 0.15
C SER A 78 -5.42 -7.55 0.50
N SER A 79 -5.33 -6.40 1.17
CA SER A 79 -6.52 -5.64 1.56
C SER A 79 -7.29 -5.09 0.36
N VAL A 80 -6.60 -4.68 -0.71
CA VAL A 80 -7.23 -4.21 -1.96
C VAL A 80 -7.91 -5.37 -2.69
N VAL A 81 -7.23 -6.51 -2.82
CA VAL A 81 -7.78 -7.71 -3.47
C VAL A 81 -8.99 -8.24 -2.69
N MET A 82 -8.86 -8.37 -1.37
CA MET A 82 -9.95 -8.90 -0.54
C MET A 82 -11.14 -7.96 -0.46
N ALA A 83 -10.96 -6.63 -0.57
CA ALA A 83 -12.06 -5.68 -0.65
C ALA A 83 -12.99 -5.97 -1.84
N SER A 84 -12.42 -6.37 -2.97
CA SER A 84 -13.16 -6.77 -4.18
C SER A 84 -13.71 -8.20 -4.07
N VAL A 85 -12.85 -9.18 -3.77
CA VAL A 85 -13.21 -10.62 -3.78
C VAL A 85 -14.26 -10.97 -2.73
N MET A 86 -14.21 -10.35 -1.54
CA MET A 86 -15.17 -10.54 -0.47
C MET A 86 -16.34 -9.55 -0.52
N GLU A 87 -16.41 -8.76 -1.60
CA GLU A 87 -17.51 -7.83 -1.88
C GLU A 87 -17.72 -6.72 -0.81
N PHE A 88 -16.67 -6.37 -0.06
CA PHE A 88 -16.74 -5.25 0.89
C PHE A 88 -17.02 -3.92 0.18
N ASP A 89 -16.62 -3.78 -1.07
CA ASP A 89 -16.83 -2.62 -1.93
C ASP A 89 -18.32 -2.38 -2.24
N LYS A 90 -19.10 -3.45 -2.44
CA LYS A 90 -20.56 -3.36 -2.68
C LYS A 90 -21.29 -2.68 -1.54
N LYS A 91 -20.84 -2.87 -0.30
CA LYS A 91 -21.39 -2.22 0.88
C LYS A 91 -21.36 -0.69 0.77
N TYR A 92 -20.41 -0.15 0.04
CA TYR A 92 -20.19 1.28 -0.15
C TYR A 92 -20.61 1.79 -1.53
N GLY A 93 -21.33 0.98 -2.30
CA GLY A 93 -21.93 1.37 -3.59
C GLY A 93 -20.94 1.52 -4.74
N ILE A 94 -19.75 0.91 -4.64
CA ILE A 94 -18.75 0.85 -5.70
C ILE A 94 -18.38 -0.59 -6.03
N LYS A 95 -17.69 -0.76 -7.15
CA LYS A 95 -16.99 -1.97 -7.54
C LYS A 95 -15.50 -1.67 -7.66
N ILE A 96 -14.67 -2.28 -6.83
CA ILE A 96 -13.22 -2.21 -6.95
C ILE A 96 -12.76 -3.22 -8.01
N VAL A 97 -11.94 -2.74 -8.95
CA VAL A 97 -11.29 -3.56 -9.97
C VAL A 97 -9.78 -3.55 -9.70
N PRO A 98 -9.24 -4.58 -9.00
CA PRO A 98 -7.81 -4.71 -8.79
C PRO A 98 -7.11 -4.90 -10.15
N THR A 99 -6.22 -3.97 -10.51
CA THR A 99 -5.53 -3.95 -11.79
C THR A 99 -4.05 -4.29 -11.59
N LYS A 100 -3.64 -5.46 -12.08
CA LYS A 100 -2.26 -5.95 -11.92
C LYS A 100 -1.28 -5.16 -12.78
N GLU A 101 -0.25 -4.63 -12.16
CA GLU A 101 0.76 -3.80 -12.79
C GLU A 101 2.14 -4.48 -12.79
N ALA A 102 2.97 -4.15 -13.78
CA ALA A 102 4.25 -4.79 -13.98
C ALA A 102 5.40 -4.11 -13.22
N SER A 103 5.30 -2.80 -12.95
CA SER A 103 6.35 -2.01 -12.32
C SER A 103 5.81 -0.77 -11.59
N TRP A 104 6.57 -0.27 -10.62
CA TRP A 104 6.23 0.97 -9.92
C TRP A 104 6.28 2.21 -10.79
N ALA A 105 7.13 2.22 -11.82
CA ALA A 105 7.13 3.29 -12.82
C ALA A 105 5.81 3.31 -13.60
N GLY A 106 5.32 2.14 -14.01
CA GLY A 106 4.00 2.01 -14.67
C GLY A 106 2.87 2.46 -13.75
N VAL A 107 2.87 2.06 -12.48
CA VAL A 107 1.88 2.53 -11.49
C VAL A 107 1.91 4.05 -11.37
N ARG A 108 3.10 4.66 -11.21
CA ARG A 108 3.25 6.11 -11.16
C ARG A 108 2.63 6.80 -12.39
N ASP A 109 3.02 6.35 -13.57
CA ASP A 109 2.61 6.99 -14.82
C ASP A 109 1.10 6.89 -15.03
N LYS A 110 0.52 5.72 -14.77
CA LYS A 110 -0.92 5.49 -14.88
C LYS A 110 -1.73 6.28 -13.84
N LEU A 111 -1.23 6.46 -12.62
CA LEU A 111 -1.86 7.35 -11.63
C LEU A 111 -1.83 8.81 -12.10
N VAL A 112 -0.67 9.28 -12.55
CA VAL A 112 -0.49 10.67 -12.98
C VAL A 112 -1.35 10.99 -14.20
N ASN A 113 -1.51 10.03 -15.12
CA ASN A 113 -2.29 10.17 -16.35
C ASN A 113 -3.79 9.87 -16.16
N GLY A 114 -4.20 9.36 -14.98
CA GLY A 114 -5.61 9.03 -14.70
C GLY A 114 -6.11 7.75 -15.34
N GLU A 115 -5.21 6.85 -15.76
CA GLU A 115 -5.55 5.49 -16.22
C GLU A 115 -5.91 4.55 -15.05
N LEU A 116 -5.36 4.84 -13.86
CA LEU A 116 -5.73 4.27 -12.58
C LEU A 116 -6.36 5.34 -11.69
N ASP A 117 -7.44 5.00 -11.03
CA ASP A 117 -8.12 5.88 -10.08
C ASP A 117 -7.36 5.98 -8.75
N ALA A 118 -6.79 4.86 -8.32
CA ALA A 118 -5.93 4.74 -7.15
C ALA A 118 -4.93 3.59 -7.33
N ALA A 119 -4.01 3.43 -6.40
CA ALA A 119 -3.12 2.28 -6.36
C ALA A 119 -2.72 1.90 -4.94
N HIS A 120 -2.48 0.59 -4.75
CA HIS A 120 -1.59 0.06 -3.73
C HIS A 120 -0.17 0.49 -4.11
N VAL A 121 0.41 1.44 -3.40
CA VAL A 121 1.62 2.13 -3.85
C VAL A 121 2.59 2.42 -2.69
N LEU A 122 3.87 2.58 -3.04
CA LEU A 122 4.92 2.93 -2.10
C LEU A 122 4.73 4.34 -1.52
N TRP A 123 4.83 4.49 -0.20
CA TRP A 123 4.76 5.81 0.45
C TRP A 123 5.74 6.82 -0.15
N GLY A 124 7.00 6.45 -0.22
CA GLY A 124 8.04 7.34 -0.75
C GLY A 124 7.85 7.72 -2.21
N LEU A 125 7.20 6.87 -3.03
CA LEU A 125 6.86 7.20 -4.42
C LEU A 125 5.85 8.33 -4.48
N ILE A 126 4.77 8.29 -3.68
CA ILE A 126 3.75 9.35 -3.63
C ILE A 126 4.39 10.69 -3.25
N TYR A 127 5.21 10.71 -2.20
CA TYR A 127 5.93 11.90 -1.79
C TYR A 127 6.94 12.38 -2.84
N GLY A 128 7.63 11.44 -3.51
CA GLY A 128 8.55 11.74 -4.60
C GLY A 128 7.85 12.45 -5.77
N VAL A 129 6.71 11.94 -6.21
CA VAL A 129 5.91 12.58 -7.28
C VAL A 129 5.35 13.92 -6.82
N HIS A 130 4.81 14.01 -5.60
CA HIS A 130 4.24 15.26 -5.08
C HIS A 130 5.28 16.37 -5.00
N THR A 131 6.49 16.05 -4.62
CA THR A 131 7.60 17.04 -4.50
C THR A 131 8.40 17.22 -5.80
N GLY A 132 8.11 16.46 -6.84
CA GLY A 132 8.83 16.52 -8.13
C GLY A 132 10.21 15.85 -8.09
N VAL A 133 10.43 14.95 -7.14
CA VAL A 133 11.66 14.16 -7.02
C VAL A 133 11.53 12.86 -7.83
N GLY A 134 12.40 12.70 -8.83
CA GLY A 134 12.44 11.47 -9.62
C GLY A 134 11.34 11.32 -10.66
N GLY A 135 10.75 12.42 -11.14
CA GLY A 135 9.76 12.41 -12.21
C GLY A 135 8.92 13.68 -12.30
N PRO A 136 7.90 13.69 -13.15
CA PRO A 136 6.97 14.83 -13.27
C PRO A 136 6.30 15.09 -11.93
N LYS A 137 6.22 16.37 -11.55
CA LYS A 137 5.50 16.80 -10.36
C LYS A 137 4.00 16.72 -10.58
N LYS A 138 3.29 16.07 -9.67
CA LYS A 138 1.82 16.02 -9.61
C LYS A 138 1.38 16.05 -8.15
N ASP A 139 0.34 16.81 -7.84
CA ASP A 139 -0.23 16.82 -6.50
C ASP A 139 -0.89 15.47 -6.23
N MET A 140 -0.36 14.77 -5.22
CA MET A 140 -0.75 13.41 -4.85
C MET A 140 -1.50 13.40 -3.53
N ALA A 141 -2.20 12.30 -3.28
CA ALA A 141 -2.93 12.06 -2.04
C ALA A 141 -2.72 10.62 -1.55
N ILE A 142 -2.60 10.45 -0.24
CA ILE A 142 -2.65 9.18 0.48
C ILE A 142 -3.95 9.16 1.29
N LEU A 143 -4.80 8.16 1.04
CA LEU A 143 -6.10 8.03 1.69
C LEU A 143 -6.01 7.19 2.97
N MET A 144 -5.13 6.18 2.98
CA MET A 144 -4.83 5.33 4.14
C MET A 144 -3.48 4.64 3.97
N ASN A 145 -2.92 4.14 5.05
CA ASN A 145 -1.87 3.14 4.99
C ASN A 145 -2.51 1.75 4.83
N LEU A 146 -1.95 0.88 3.97
CA LEU A 146 -2.53 -0.43 3.67
C LEU A 146 -2.01 -1.53 4.57
N ASN A 147 -0.73 -1.44 4.98
CA ASN A 147 -0.10 -2.41 5.88
C ASN A 147 1.11 -1.81 6.59
N HIS A 148 1.44 -2.39 7.72
CA HIS A 148 2.73 -2.24 8.38
C HIS A 148 3.60 -3.47 8.16
N ASN A 149 4.95 -3.28 8.12
CA ASN A 149 5.94 -4.35 8.04
C ASN A 149 5.84 -5.22 6.76
N GLY A 150 6.53 -6.35 6.71
CA GLY A 150 6.39 -7.32 5.61
C GLY A 150 7.39 -7.13 4.47
N GLN A 151 8.57 -6.60 4.77
CA GLN A 151 9.71 -6.53 3.86
C GLN A 151 10.97 -7.12 4.50
N ALA A 152 12.01 -7.34 3.70
CA ALA A 152 13.31 -7.76 4.21
C ALA A 152 14.45 -7.28 3.29
N ILE A 153 15.65 -7.28 3.87
CA ILE A 153 16.93 -7.24 3.16
C ILE A 153 17.34 -8.68 2.93
N THR A 154 17.31 -9.10 1.67
CA THR A 154 17.72 -10.45 1.24
C THR A 154 19.05 -10.37 0.53
N LEU A 155 20.00 -11.18 0.98
CA LEU A 155 21.33 -11.32 0.39
C LEU A 155 21.45 -12.65 -0.35
N SER A 156 22.32 -12.71 -1.36
CA SER A 156 22.53 -13.91 -2.16
C SER A 156 23.22 -15.02 -1.37
N ARG A 157 22.92 -16.28 -1.71
CA ARG A 157 23.60 -17.45 -1.15
C ARG A 157 25.11 -17.40 -1.35
N ALA A 158 25.57 -16.86 -2.48
CA ALA A 158 26.98 -16.69 -2.78
C ALA A 158 27.71 -15.78 -1.76
N LEU A 159 27.03 -14.79 -1.18
CA LEU A 159 27.57 -13.98 -0.08
C LEU A 159 27.66 -14.80 1.22
N TYR A 160 26.65 -15.61 1.53
CA TYR A 160 26.69 -16.49 2.70
C TYR A 160 27.86 -17.48 2.64
N ASP A 161 28.11 -18.08 1.47
CA ASP A 161 29.20 -19.02 1.25
C ASP A 161 30.59 -18.38 1.43
N LYS A 162 30.65 -17.04 1.37
CA LYS A 162 31.82 -16.22 1.70
C LYS A 162 31.84 -15.71 3.14
N GLY A 163 30.93 -16.19 4.00
CA GLY A 163 30.87 -15.86 5.42
C GLY A 163 29.98 -14.67 5.80
N VAL A 164 29.24 -14.09 4.84
CA VAL A 164 28.31 -12.98 5.13
C VAL A 164 27.04 -13.52 5.80
N LYS A 165 26.69 -12.96 6.95
CA LYS A 165 25.47 -13.32 7.71
C LYS A 165 24.60 -12.10 8.05
N ASP A 166 25.22 -10.90 8.05
CA ASP A 166 24.63 -9.63 8.44
C ASP A 166 25.34 -8.45 7.76
N GLY A 167 24.93 -7.22 8.08
CA GLY A 167 25.53 -6.02 7.51
C GLY A 167 26.99 -5.79 7.89
N ALA A 168 27.40 -6.18 9.10
CA ALA A 168 28.76 -6.02 9.57
C ALA A 168 29.71 -6.95 8.80
N SER A 169 29.35 -8.23 8.65
CA SER A 169 30.11 -9.20 7.87
C SER A 169 30.10 -8.87 6.36
N LEU A 170 29.01 -8.28 5.85
CA LEU A 170 28.98 -7.75 4.48
C LEU A 170 30.01 -6.63 4.32
N LYS A 171 30.03 -5.64 5.22
CA LYS A 171 31.02 -4.55 5.17
C LYS A 171 32.46 -5.08 5.21
N ALA A 172 32.73 -6.04 6.09
CA ALA A 172 34.07 -6.66 6.18
C ALA A 172 34.47 -7.35 4.88
N LEU A 173 33.57 -8.09 4.23
CA LEU A 173 33.84 -8.71 2.93
C LEU A 173 34.05 -7.67 1.84
N MET A 174 33.27 -6.59 1.77
CA MET A 174 33.43 -5.51 0.80
C MET A 174 34.79 -4.81 0.91
N MET A 175 35.27 -4.60 2.13
CA MET A 175 36.61 -4.03 2.37
C MET A 175 37.73 -4.96 1.88
N LYS A 176 37.54 -6.28 1.98
CA LYS A 176 38.49 -7.30 1.57
C LYS A 176 38.53 -7.49 0.05
N GLU A 177 37.36 -7.64 -0.59
CA GLU A 177 37.30 -8.03 -2.01
C GLU A 177 37.37 -6.84 -2.98
N LYS A 178 36.95 -5.63 -2.58
CA LYS A 178 37.04 -4.39 -3.39
C LYS A 178 36.48 -4.54 -4.82
N ARG A 179 35.39 -5.29 -4.98
CA ARG A 179 34.65 -5.37 -6.24
C ARG A 179 33.37 -4.50 -6.20
N GLU A 180 32.75 -4.26 -7.33
CA GLU A 180 31.40 -3.67 -7.39
C GLU A 180 30.40 -4.65 -6.80
N TYR A 181 29.61 -4.19 -5.85
CA TYR A 181 28.48 -4.91 -5.28
C TYR A 181 27.18 -4.31 -5.80
N THR A 182 26.29 -5.13 -6.33
CA THR A 182 25.02 -4.69 -6.91
C THR A 182 23.85 -5.02 -5.99
N PHE A 183 23.06 -3.99 -5.64
CA PHE A 183 21.86 -4.15 -4.83
C PHE A 183 20.63 -3.65 -5.57
N ALA A 184 19.54 -4.42 -5.51
CA ALA A 184 18.30 -4.03 -6.15
C ALA A 184 17.31 -3.42 -5.16
N GLN A 185 16.59 -2.43 -5.64
CA GLN A 185 15.41 -1.84 -5.03
C GLN A 185 14.34 -1.69 -6.12
N THR A 186 13.13 -1.32 -5.77
CA THR A 186 12.00 -1.39 -6.70
C THR A 186 11.65 -0.05 -7.33
N PHE A 187 11.99 1.06 -6.66
CA PHE A 187 11.79 2.43 -7.15
C PHE A 187 12.66 3.41 -6.35
N PRO A 188 13.41 4.33 -6.99
CA PRO A 188 14.48 5.13 -6.31
C PRO A 188 13.98 5.97 -5.12
N THR A 189 12.77 6.52 -5.16
CA THR A 189 12.18 7.30 -4.05
C THR A 189 11.29 6.44 -3.16
N GLY A 190 11.12 5.15 -3.49
CA GLY A 190 10.17 4.26 -2.84
C GLY A 190 10.62 3.73 -1.50
N THR A 191 9.71 3.08 -0.80
CA THR A 191 9.89 2.53 0.55
C THR A 191 11.07 1.54 0.60
N HIS A 192 11.16 0.61 -0.35
CA HIS A 192 12.22 -0.41 -0.41
C HIS A 192 13.62 0.21 -0.56
N ALA A 193 13.76 1.28 -1.36
CA ALA A 193 15.03 1.99 -1.50
C ALA A 193 15.42 2.65 -0.17
N MET A 194 14.47 3.28 0.53
CA MET A 194 14.75 3.94 1.81
C MET A 194 15.19 2.94 2.88
N TRP A 195 14.58 1.77 2.95
CA TRP A 195 15.01 0.70 3.89
C TRP A 195 16.38 0.15 3.54
N LEU A 196 16.65 -0.15 2.27
CA LEU A 196 17.94 -0.64 1.81
C LEU A 196 19.06 0.36 2.13
N TYR A 197 18.87 1.62 1.78
CA TYR A 197 19.85 2.66 2.02
C TYR A 197 20.08 2.93 3.50
N TYR A 198 19.00 2.90 4.30
CA TYR A 198 19.08 3.06 5.74
C TYR A 198 19.88 1.93 6.38
N TRP A 199 19.59 0.67 6.03
CA TRP A 199 20.28 -0.50 6.56
C TRP A 199 21.75 -0.53 6.14
N LEU A 200 22.08 -0.28 4.87
CA LEU A 200 23.45 -0.18 4.41
C LEU A 200 24.22 0.88 5.19
N ALA A 201 23.67 2.09 5.31
CA ALA A 201 24.30 3.21 5.98
C ALA A 201 24.55 2.97 7.48
N ALA A 202 23.61 2.33 8.15
CA ALA A 202 23.75 1.96 9.56
C ALA A 202 24.87 0.94 9.79
N ASN A 203 25.20 0.14 8.76
CA ASN A 203 26.33 -0.77 8.74
C ASN A 203 27.63 -0.15 8.14
N GLY A 204 27.64 1.18 7.96
CA GLY A 204 28.82 1.90 7.45
C GLY A 204 29.08 1.71 5.97
N ILE A 205 28.09 1.29 5.19
CA ILE A 205 28.15 1.14 3.73
C ILE A 205 27.43 2.31 3.09
N HIS A 206 28.14 3.10 2.26
CA HIS A 206 27.51 4.26 1.60
C HIS A 206 26.74 3.82 0.35
N PRO A 207 25.38 3.98 0.30
CA PRO A 207 24.55 3.39 -0.76
C PRO A 207 24.73 4.01 -2.15
N PHE A 208 25.48 5.11 -2.28
CA PHE A 208 25.74 5.79 -3.54
C PHE A 208 27.24 5.82 -3.93
N GLN A 209 28.11 5.29 -3.05
CA GLN A 209 29.57 5.26 -3.30
C GLN A 209 30.12 3.83 -3.25
N ASP A 210 29.60 3.00 -2.33
CA ASP A 210 30.16 1.68 -2.07
C ASP A 210 29.42 0.57 -2.86
N ILE A 211 28.22 0.86 -3.40
CA ILE A 211 27.43 -0.12 -4.15
C ILE A 211 26.81 0.48 -5.41
N LYS A 212 26.45 -0.39 -6.34
CA LYS A 212 25.61 -0.08 -7.48
C LYS A 212 24.15 -0.41 -7.15
N ALA A 213 23.30 0.60 -7.10
CA ALA A 213 21.86 0.41 -6.93
C ALA A 213 21.18 0.24 -8.29
N ILE A 214 20.38 -0.81 -8.43
CA ILE A 214 19.57 -1.07 -9.63
C ILE A 214 18.08 -1.15 -9.30
N VAL A 215 17.23 -0.92 -10.31
CA VAL A 215 15.78 -1.02 -10.18
C VAL A 215 15.33 -2.33 -10.80
N VAL A 216 14.65 -3.18 -9.99
CA VAL A 216 14.10 -4.45 -10.45
C VAL A 216 12.65 -4.58 -9.96
N PRO A 217 11.70 -4.94 -10.83
CA PRO A 217 10.33 -5.22 -10.42
C PRO A 217 10.27 -6.39 -9.42
N PRO A 218 9.39 -6.35 -8.39
CA PRO A 218 9.33 -7.37 -7.35
C PRO A 218 9.28 -8.81 -7.84
N PRO A 219 8.43 -9.21 -8.81
CA PRO A 219 8.38 -10.60 -9.28
C PRO A 219 9.65 -11.09 -9.98
N GLN A 220 10.56 -10.16 -10.37
CA GLN A 220 11.80 -10.48 -11.06
C GLN A 220 13.02 -10.57 -10.13
N MET A 221 12.88 -10.20 -8.84
CA MET A 221 13.99 -10.17 -7.86
C MET A 221 14.66 -11.53 -7.74
N VAL A 222 13.87 -12.57 -7.52
CA VAL A 222 14.36 -13.95 -7.31
C VAL A 222 15.10 -14.49 -8.53
N ALA A 223 14.55 -14.28 -9.74
CA ALA A 223 15.17 -14.72 -10.98
C ALA A 223 16.49 -14.00 -11.25
N ASN A 224 16.56 -12.68 -11.03
CA ASN A 224 17.79 -11.91 -11.19
C ASN A 224 18.89 -12.30 -10.18
N MET A 225 18.51 -12.57 -8.92
CA MET A 225 19.47 -13.07 -7.94
C MET A 225 19.99 -14.47 -8.30
N ARG A 226 19.11 -15.36 -8.80
CA ARG A 226 19.49 -16.72 -9.21
C ARG A 226 20.58 -16.75 -10.28
N VAL A 227 20.53 -15.83 -11.22
CA VAL A 227 21.55 -15.73 -12.30
C VAL A 227 22.75 -14.83 -11.95
N GLY A 228 22.83 -14.35 -10.70
CA GLY A 228 23.97 -13.56 -10.22
C GLY A 228 23.99 -12.10 -10.64
N ASN A 229 22.88 -11.54 -11.11
CA ASN A 229 22.77 -10.12 -11.51
C ASN A 229 22.83 -9.15 -10.32
N MET A 230 22.71 -9.65 -9.09
CA MET A 230 22.75 -8.83 -7.88
C MET A 230 23.23 -9.62 -6.66
N ASP A 231 23.82 -8.90 -5.72
CA ASP A 231 24.29 -9.43 -4.43
C ASP A 231 23.20 -9.44 -3.35
N GLY A 232 22.25 -8.53 -3.45
CA GLY A 232 21.15 -8.42 -2.51
C GLY A 232 20.06 -7.48 -3.00
N TYR A 233 18.96 -7.45 -2.26
CA TYR A 233 17.83 -6.56 -2.54
C TYR A 233 17.00 -6.25 -1.30
N CYS A 234 16.20 -5.18 -1.40
CA CYS A 234 15.06 -4.96 -0.52
C CYS A 234 13.76 -4.98 -1.33
N VAL A 235 12.80 -5.78 -0.87
CA VAL A 235 11.48 -5.94 -1.51
C VAL A 235 10.45 -6.39 -0.48
N GLY A 236 9.15 -6.21 -0.79
CA GLY A 236 8.05 -6.77 -0.01
C GLY A 236 7.92 -8.28 -0.17
N GLU A 237 7.28 -8.94 0.81
CA GLU A 237 6.94 -10.35 0.70
C GLU A 237 5.94 -10.59 -0.46
N PRO A 238 5.97 -11.76 -1.12
CA PRO A 238 6.63 -13.00 -0.69
C PRO A 238 8.04 -13.23 -1.26
N TRP A 239 8.61 -12.28 -1.97
CA TRP A 239 9.82 -12.49 -2.78
C TRP A 239 11.10 -12.68 -1.94
N ASN A 240 11.11 -12.27 -0.66
CA ASN A 240 12.19 -12.60 0.26
C ASN A 240 12.13 -14.09 0.66
N TYR A 241 10.95 -14.55 1.11
CA TYR A 241 10.81 -15.95 1.50
C TYR A 241 10.91 -16.90 0.30
N ARG A 242 10.48 -16.50 -0.89
CA ARG A 242 10.69 -17.27 -2.12
C ARG A 242 12.18 -17.53 -2.39
N ALA A 243 13.06 -16.55 -2.20
CA ALA A 243 14.50 -16.74 -2.37
C ALA A 243 15.07 -17.75 -1.37
N ILE A 244 14.52 -17.81 -0.15
CA ILE A 244 14.91 -18.80 0.87
C ILE A 244 14.45 -20.20 0.48
N VAL A 245 13.19 -20.35 0.10
CA VAL A 245 12.62 -21.63 -0.35
C VAL A 245 13.38 -22.18 -1.56
N ASP A 246 13.74 -21.32 -2.50
CA ASP A 246 14.55 -21.66 -3.68
C ASP A 246 16.04 -21.84 -3.36
N LYS A 247 16.49 -21.63 -2.12
CA LYS A 247 17.88 -21.75 -1.63
C LYS A 247 18.89 -20.85 -2.37
N ILE A 248 18.46 -19.71 -2.87
CA ILE A 248 19.30 -18.75 -3.63
C ILE A 248 19.67 -17.51 -2.81
N GLY A 249 19.00 -17.28 -1.70
CA GLY A 249 19.23 -16.14 -0.82
C GLY A 249 18.92 -16.44 0.63
N PHE A 250 19.22 -15.48 1.49
CA PHE A 250 18.90 -15.52 2.91
C PHE A 250 18.46 -14.13 3.39
N THR A 251 17.62 -14.07 4.41
CA THR A 251 17.23 -12.81 5.06
C THR A 251 18.34 -12.36 6.00
N ALA A 252 19.01 -11.28 5.68
CA ALA A 252 19.99 -10.64 6.54
C ALA A 252 19.32 -9.77 7.62
N GLU A 253 18.22 -9.10 7.26
CA GLU A 253 17.45 -8.27 8.18
C GLU A 253 15.98 -8.16 7.74
N THR A 254 15.06 -8.15 8.69
CA THR A 254 13.66 -7.82 8.43
C THR A 254 13.44 -6.32 8.64
N THR A 255 12.56 -5.70 7.87
CA THR A 255 12.36 -4.26 8.00
C THR A 255 11.65 -3.86 9.28
N GLN A 256 10.83 -4.74 9.88
CA GLN A 256 10.26 -4.52 11.21
C GLN A 256 11.32 -4.50 12.34
N ASN A 257 12.48 -5.10 12.13
CA ASN A 257 13.62 -4.92 13.05
C ASN A 257 14.29 -3.56 12.84
N ILE A 258 14.32 -3.05 11.59
CA ILE A 258 14.84 -1.70 11.29
C ILE A 258 13.96 -0.64 11.93
N TRP A 259 12.66 -0.74 11.73
CA TRP A 259 11.65 0.13 12.32
C TRP A 259 10.36 -0.67 12.55
N LYS A 260 10.10 -1.01 13.81
CA LYS A 260 8.88 -1.71 14.22
C LYS A 260 7.63 -0.92 13.82
N ASP A 261 6.69 -1.62 13.18
CA ASP A 261 5.43 -1.05 12.70
C ASP A 261 5.62 0.12 11.72
N HIS A 262 6.65 0.03 10.85
CA HIS A 262 6.86 1.01 9.80
C HIS A 262 5.73 1.00 8.76
N PRO A 263 5.39 2.18 8.17
CA PRO A 263 4.45 2.23 7.06
C PRO A 263 5.07 1.57 5.82
N GLU A 264 4.24 0.87 5.05
CA GLU A 264 4.74 0.15 3.88
C GLU A 264 4.06 0.59 2.60
N LYS A 265 2.80 0.21 2.40
CA LYS A 265 2.01 0.61 1.24
C LYS A 265 0.91 1.59 1.64
N ALA A 266 0.64 2.51 0.74
CA ALA A 266 -0.46 3.45 0.85
C ALA A 266 -1.54 3.12 -0.18
N LEU A 267 -2.79 3.45 0.12
CA LEU A 267 -3.80 3.69 -0.89
C LEU A 267 -3.57 5.11 -1.42
N GLY A 268 -2.84 5.20 -2.53
CA GLY A 268 -2.44 6.46 -3.13
C GLY A 268 -3.25 6.80 -4.37
N THR A 269 -3.49 8.09 -4.58
CA THR A 269 -4.16 8.64 -5.75
C THR A 269 -3.66 10.06 -6.02
N THR A 270 -4.26 10.79 -6.96
CA THR A 270 -3.98 12.21 -7.19
C THR A 270 -4.90 13.09 -6.34
N ALA A 271 -4.45 14.29 -5.97
CA ALA A 271 -5.28 15.28 -5.30
C ALA A 271 -6.49 15.70 -6.16
N ASP A 272 -6.30 15.74 -7.48
CA ASP A 272 -7.37 16.03 -8.45
C ASP A 272 -8.47 14.97 -8.41
N PHE A 273 -8.11 13.68 -8.29
CA PHE A 273 -9.08 12.61 -8.18
C PHE A 273 -9.94 12.80 -6.92
N VAL A 274 -9.30 13.04 -5.78
CA VAL A 274 -10.02 13.24 -4.50
C VAL A 274 -10.94 14.46 -4.56
N LYS A 275 -10.49 15.53 -5.18
CA LYS A 275 -11.30 16.75 -5.35
C LYS A 275 -12.53 16.53 -6.22
N LYS A 276 -12.40 15.74 -7.29
CA LYS A 276 -13.49 15.43 -8.22
C LYS A 276 -14.43 14.34 -7.72
N ASN A 277 -13.91 13.39 -6.96
CA ASN A 277 -14.60 12.17 -6.55
C ASN A 277 -14.47 11.93 -5.04
N PRO A 278 -14.85 12.87 -4.15
CA PRO A 278 -14.63 12.74 -2.72
C PRO A 278 -15.42 11.59 -2.10
N ASN A 279 -16.65 11.31 -2.57
CA ASN A 279 -17.45 10.21 -2.07
C ASN A 279 -16.90 8.85 -2.51
N THR A 280 -16.40 8.76 -3.75
CA THR A 280 -15.70 7.57 -4.25
C THR A 280 -14.42 7.30 -3.45
N ALA A 281 -13.63 8.35 -3.16
CA ALA A 281 -12.43 8.23 -2.33
C ALA A 281 -12.76 7.70 -0.92
N ARG A 282 -13.83 8.20 -0.28
CA ARG A 282 -14.33 7.68 1.01
C ARG A 282 -14.78 6.23 0.90
N ALA A 283 -15.57 5.90 -0.12
CA ALA A 283 -16.12 4.56 -0.33
C ALA A 283 -15.03 3.50 -0.51
N MET A 284 -14.03 3.74 -1.38
CA MET A 284 -12.94 2.79 -1.58
C MET A 284 -12.05 2.65 -0.33
N THR A 285 -11.82 3.74 0.40
CA THR A 285 -11.06 3.69 1.67
C THR A 285 -11.80 2.85 2.71
N ALA A 286 -13.12 3.04 2.87
CA ALA A 286 -13.94 2.28 3.81
C ALA A 286 -14.01 0.79 3.46
N ALA A 287 -14.13 0.45 2.17
CA ALA A 287 -14.14 -0.94 1.70
C ALA A 287 -12.82 -1.67 2.02
N ILE A 288 -11.68 -1.00 1.80
CA ILE A 288 -10.35 -1.56 2.07
C ILE A 288 -10.09 -1.63 3.58
N LEU A 289 -10.61 -0.68 4.38
CA LEU A 289 -10.61 -0.76 5.85
C LEU A 289 -11.33 -2.00 6.35
N ASP A 290 -12.54 -2.27 5.85
CA ASP A 290 -13.30 -3.48 6.22
C ASP A 290 -12.54 -4.75 5.84
N ALA A 291 -11.88 -4.77 4.68
CA ALA A 291 -11.04 -5.90 4.26
C ALA A 291 -9.84 -6.10 5.21
N GLY A 292 -9.13 -5.02 5.57
CA GLY A 292 -8.01 -5.08 6.53
C GLY A 292 -8.44 -5.58 7.90
N LYS A 293 -9.59 -5.10 8.42
CA LYS A 293 -10.20 -5.61 9.66
C LYS A 293 -10.50 -7.10 9.57
N TRP A 294 -11.09 -7.54 8.46
CA TRP A 294 -11.42 -8.94 8.26
C TRP A 294 -10.17 -9.82 8.19
N ILE A 295 -9.13 -9.40 7.47
CA ILE A 295 -7.86 -10.16 7.38
C ILE A 295 -7.27 -10.37 8.77
N ASP A 296 -7.18 -9.33 9.58
CA ASP A 296 -6.53 -9.39 10.90
C ASP A 296 -7.41 -9.99 12.00
N ALA A 297 -8.72 -10.20 11.74
CA ALA A 297 -9.66 -10.72 12.75
C ALA A 297 -9.37 -12.16 13.17
N SER A 298 -8.74 -12.97 12.32
CA SER A 298 -8.40 -14.36 12.67
C SER A 298 -7.29 -14.95 11.79
N LEU A 299 -6.63 -16.00 12.30
CA LEU A 299 -5.65 -16.75 11.50
C LEU A 299 -6.31 -17.46 10.31
N ALA A 300 -7.57 -17.89 10.44
CA ALA A 300 -8.33 -18.49 9.35
C ALA A 300 -8.55 -17.48 8.20
N ASN A 301 -8.82 -16.21 8.52
CA ASN A 301 -8.98 -15.15 7.51
C ASN A 301 -7.65 -14.86 6.81
N ARG A 302 -6.53 -14.85 7.53
CA ARG A 302 -5.18 -14.73 6.94
C ARG A 302 -4.87 -15.91 6.03
N GLN A 303 -5.22 -17.12 6.41
CA GLN A 303 -5.08 -18.31 5.57
C GLN A 303 -5.91 -18.19 4.30
N LYS A 304 -7.20 -17.81 4.42
CA LYS A 304 -8.08 -17.58 3.27
C LYS A 304 -7.55 -16.49 2.35
N THR A 305 -7.01 -15.43 2.92
CA THR A 305 -6.36 -14.34 2.16
C THR A 305 -5.17 -14.87 1.36
N ALA A 306 -4.28 -15.65 1.99
CA ALA A 306 -3.12 -16.24 1.30
C ALA A 306 -3.54 -17.16 0.15
N GLU A 307 -4.61 -17.94 0.31
CA GLU A 307 -5.18 -18.80 -0.74
C GLU A 307 -5.66 -17.96 -1.94
N VAL A 308 -6.38 -16.88 -1.68
CA VAL A 308 -6.90 -16.00 -2.74
C VAL A 308 -5.78 -15.28 -3.46
N VAL A 309 -4.87 -14.62 -2.74
CA VAL A 309 -3.85 -13.78 -3.38
C VAL A 309 -2.73 -14.60 -4.04
N ALA A 310 -2.59 -15.89 -3.73
CA ALA A 310 -1.66 -16.79 -4.41
C ALA A 310 -2.01 -17.03 -5.88
N ASP A 311 -3.27 -16.80 -6.25
CA ASP A 311 -3.76 -17.01 -7.61
C ASP A 311 -2.96 -16.23 -8.66
N ARG A 312 -2.94 -16.78 -9.90
CA ARG A 312 -2.26 -16.17 -11.05
C ARG A 312 -2.74 -14.75 -11.36
N ALA A 313 -4.00 -14.45 -11.07
CA ALA A 313 -4.56 -13.12 -11.26
C ALA A 313 -3.91 -12.08 -10.34
N TYR A 314 -3.36 -12.49 -9.21
CA TYR A 314 -2.80 -11.60 -8.19
C TYR A 314 -1.28 -11.77 -8.05
N VAL A 315 -0.81 -12.44 -7.01
CA VAL A 315 0.64 -12.55 -6.73
C VAL A 315 1.32 -13.58 -7.60
N ASN A 316 0.63 -14.67 -7.94
CA ASN A 316 1.13 -15.76 -8.78
C ASN A 316 2.38 -16.44 -8.18
N THR A 317 2.24 -16.95 -6.95
CA THR A 317 3.27 -17.76 -6.29
C THR A 317 2.62 -18.78 -5.36
N ASP A 318 3.42 -19.74 -4.86
CA ASP A 318 2.91 -20.78 -3.99
C ASP A 318 2.24 -20.21 -2.74
N LYS A 319 1.06 -20.70 -2.42
CA LYS A 319 0.27 -20.29 -1.26
C LYS A 319 1.09 -20.36 0.05
N ASP A 320 1.86 -21.43 0.23
CA ASP A 320 2.60 -21.65 1.48
C ASP A 320 3.74 -20.65 1.68
N VAL A 321 4.30 -20.11 0.59
CA VAL A 321 5.30 -19.04 0.63
C VAL A 321 4.67 -17.74 1.14
N ILE A 322 3.45 -17.43 0.71
CA ILE A 322 2.69 -16.27 1.20
C ILE A 322 2.25 -16.50 2.65
N LEU A 323 1.65 -17.66 2.92
CA LEU A 323 1.04 -17.99 4.20
C LEU A 323 2.05 -17.93 5.35
N ALA A 324 3.25 -18.46 5.17
CA ALA A 324 4.27 -18.45 6.22
C ALA A 324 4.49 -17.03 6.77
N ARG A 325 4.69 -16.05 5.90
CA ARG A 325 4.93 -14.66 6.30
C ARG A 325 3.68 -13.96 6.85
N MET A 326 2.52 -14.26 6.31
CA MET A 326 1.25 -13.76 6.85
C MET A 326 0.95 -14.29 8.26
N MET A 327 1.43 -15.50 8.57
CA MET A 327 1.29 -16.13 9.89
C MET A 327 2.41 -15.75 10.87
N GLY A 328 3.34 -14.89 10.45
CA GLY A 328 4.48 -14.50 11.27
C GLY A 328 5.58 -15.56 11.40
N ARG A 329 5.54 -16.61 10.58
CA ARG A 329 6.56 -17.69 10.59
C ARG A 329 7.73 -17.29 9.73
N TYR A 330 8.87 -17.12 10.35
CA TYR A 330 10.10 -16.70 9.69
C TYR A 330 11.15 -17.77 9.71
N ASP A 331 11.85 -17.89 8.59
CA ASP A 331 13.09 -18.62 8.39
C ASP A 331 14.03 -17.68 7.66
N ASN A 332 15.24 -17.50 8.16
CA ASN A 332 16.22 -16.66 7.49
C ASN A 332 17.04 -17.38 6.41
N GLY A 333 16.84 -18.69 6.21
CA GLY A 333 17.55 -19.49 5.21
C GLY A 333 18.98 -19.89 5.59
N ILE A 334 19.45 -19.53 6.78
CA ILE A 334 20.78 -19.83 7.31
C ILE A 334 20.76 -20.38 8.74
N GLY A 335 19.66 -21.09 9.09
CA GLY A 335 19.57 -21.87 10.34
C GLY A 335 18.81 -21.20 11.49
N LYS A 336 18.23 -19.99 11.29
CA LYS A 336 17.39 -19.34 12.30
C LYS A 336 15.95 -19.34 11.86
N THR A 337 15.05 -19.90 12.69
CA THR A 337 13.59 -19.81 12.54
C THR A 337 12.99 -19.16 13.77
N TRP A 338 11.90 -18.38 13.59
CA TRP A 338 11.18 -17.75 14.70
C TRP A 338 9.76 -17.37 14.30
N ASP A 339 8.88 -17.27 15.29
CA ASP A 339 7.60 -16.61 15.14
C ASP A 339 7.74 -15.12 15.46
N ASP A 340 7.40 -14.24 14.52
CA ASP A 340 7.55 -12.81 14.65
C ASP A 340 6.21 -12.15 14.99
N PRO A 341 6.04 -11.61 16.20
CA PRO A 341 4.82 -10.91 16.59
C PRO A 341 4.62 -9.58 15.81
N ASN A 342 5.70 -9.10 15.17
CA ASN A 342 5.68 -7.91 14.33
C ASN A 342 5.62 -8.24 12.84
N ALA A 343 5.04 -9.37 12.47
CA ALA A 343 4.75 -9.71 11.08
C ALA A 343 3.83 -8.66 10.42
N MET A 344 3.60 -8.81 9.12
CA MET A 344 2.70 -7.94 8.36
C MET A 344 1.32 -7.83 9.01
N LYS A 345 0.83 -6.60 9.18
CA LYS A 345 -0.47 -6.27 9.77
C LYS A 345 -1.24 -5.37 8.82
N PHE A 346 -2.58 -5.54 8.79
CA PHE A 346 -3.47 -4.81 7.89
C PHE A 346 -4.44 -3.86 8.61
N TYR A 347 -4.64 -4.01 9.93
CA TYR A 347 -5.57 -3.17 10.68
C TYR A 347 -5.09 -2.81 12.10
N ASN A 348 -4.93 -3.81 12.99
CA ASN A 348 -4.46 -3.63 14.37
C ASN A 348 -5.15 -2.43 15.09
N ASP A 349 -6.48 -2.52 15.25
CA ASP A 349 -7.31 -1.46 15.87
C ASP A 349 -7.16 -0.06 15.24
N GLY A 350 -6.97 0.01 13.91
CA GLY A 350 -6.81 1.25 13.18
C GLY A 350 -5.41 1.87 13.26
N PHE A 351 -4.52 1.34 14.10
CA PHE A 351 -3.15 1.83 14.19
C PHE A 351 -2.38 1.64 12.89
N VAL A 352 -2.61 0.54 12.18
CA VAL A 352 -1.96 0.26 10.88
C VAL A 352 -2.46 1.19 9.80
N THR A 353 -3.78 1.37 9.70
CA THR A 353 -4.41 1.99 8.53
C THR A 353 -4.39 3.52 8.55
N TYR A 354 -4.11 4.11 9.72
CA TYR A 354 -4.06 5.56 9.86
C TYR A 354 -2.85 6.16 9.14
N PRO A 355 -3.04 7.14 8.25
CA PRO A 355 -1.93 7.74 7.50
C PRO A 355 -1.26 8.84 8.33
N TYR A 356 -0.38 8.46 9.27
CA TYR A 356 0.33 9.40 10.14
C TYR A 356 1.13 10.44 9.34
N LEU A 357 1.03 11.70 9.74
CA LEU A 357 1.80 12.78 9.12
C LEU A 357 3.31 12.58 9.32
N SER A 358 3.70 12.15 10.52
CA SER A 358 5.11 11.86 10.83
C SER A 358 5.72 10.81 9.90
N ASP A 359 4.94 9.82 9.44
CA ASP A 359 5.42 8.80 8.52
C ASP A 359 5.79 9.40 7.15
N GLY A 360 4.92 10.25 6.61
CA GLY A 360 5.20 10.96 5.36
C GLY A 360 6.39 11.92 5.48
N MET A 361 6.49 12.63 6.61
CA MET A 361 7.63 13.51 6.89
C MET A 361 8.94 12.72 6.92
N TRP A 362 8.95 11.50 7.48
CA TRP A 362 10.14 10.65 7.51
C TRP A 362 10.66 10.33 6.10
N PHE A 363 9.79 9.97 5.15
CA PHE A 363 10.21 9.72 3.76
C PHE A 363 10.87 10.95 3.14
N MET A 364 10.32 12.14 3.34
CA MET A 364 10.94 13.37 2.86
C MET A 364 12.31 13.64 3.52
N THR A 365 12.50 13.31 4.81
CA THR A 365 13.82 13.41 5.46
C THR A 365 14.83 12.47 4.82
N GLN A 366 14.42 11.26 4.42
CA GLN A 366 15.30 10.34 3.71
C GLN A 366 15.58 10.80 2.27
N HIS A 367 14.57 11.31 1.55
CA HIS A 367 14.81 11.93 0.24
C HIS A 367 15.83 13.09 0.34
N ARG A 368 15.78 13.88 1.42
CA ARG A 368 16.75 14.94 1.70
C ARG A 368 18.14 14.37 2.04
N ARG A 369 18.21 13.40 2.97
CA ARG A 369 19.42 12.71 3.37
C ARG A 369 20.19 12.14 2.17
N TRP A 370 19.50 11.56 1.21
CA TRP A 370 20.09 10.91 0.03
C TRP A 370 20.28 11.85 -1.16
N GLY A 371 20.06 13.15 -0.99
CA GLY A 371 20.28 14.15 -2.03
C GLY A 371 19.29 14.08 -3.20
N LEU A 372 18.23 13.28 -3.08
CA LEU A 372 17.13 13.25 -4.02
C LEU A 372 16.35 14.56 -3.98
N MET A 373 16.18 15.13 -2.80
CA MET A 373 15.63 16.46 -2.56
C MET A 373 16.78 17.42 -2.20
N LYS A 374 16.91 18.52 -2.95
CA LYS A 374 18.06 19.44 -2.83
C LYS A 374 17.97 20.40 -1.65
N THR A 375 16.77 20.76 -1.24
CA THR A 375 16.49 21.68 -0.13
C THR A 375 15.51 21.06 0.85
N ASP A 376 15.51 21.52 2.07
CA ASP A 376 14.49 21.13 3.06
C ASP A 376 13.14 21.71 2.66
N PRO A 377 12.08 20.89 2.54
CA PRO A 377 10.75 21.36 2.26
C PRO A 377 10.03 21.81 3.54
N ASP A 378 8.84 22.38 3.40
CA ASP A 378 7.93 22.48 4.53
C ASP A 378 7.29 21.09 4.79
N TYR A 379 7.98 20.30 5.60
CA TYR A 379 7.65 18.90 5.85
C TYR A 379 6.22 18.69 6.35
N LEU A 380 5.78 19.50 7.31
CA LEU A 380 4.47 19.35 7.93
C LEU A 380 3.33 19.80 6.98
N THR A 381 3.52 20.91 6.29
CA THR A 381 2.52 21.40 5.32
C THR A 381 2.33 20.40 4.19
N ILE A 382 3.42 19.87 3.64
CA ILE A 382 3.33 18.84 2.59
C ILE A 382 2.65 17.57 3.12
N ALA A 383 3.03 17.11 4.31
CA ALA A 383 2.38 15.93 4.90
C ALA A 383 0.86 16.13 5.08
N LYS A 384 0.42 17.30 5.51
CA LYS A 384 -1.01 17.65 5.63
C LYS A 384 -1.73 17.71 4.28
N GLN A 385 -1.03 18.10 3.21
CA GLN A 385 -1.60 18.16 1.86
C GLN A 385 -1.76 16.75 1.27
N VAL A 386 -0.75 15.89 1.48
CA VAL A 386 -0.70 14.54 0.91
C VAL A 386 -1.55 13.56 1.70
N ASN A 387 -1.44 13.52 3.02
CA ASN A 387 -2.18 12.57 3.86
C ASN A 387 -3.58 13.10 4.15
N ARG A 388 -4.57 12.55 3.49
CA ARG A 388 -5.97 13.01 3.54
C ARG A 388 -6.69 12.44 4.77
N LEU A 389 -6.32 13.00 5.93
CA LEU A 389 -6.93 12.63 7.22
C LEU A 389 -8.43 12.88 7.27
N ASP A 390 -8.93 13.85 6.52
CA ASP A 390 -10.34 14.14 6.34
C ASP A 390 -11.08 12.94 5.70
N ILE A 391 -10.60 12.47 4.55
CA ILE A 391 -11.16 11.30 3.85
C ILE A 391 -11.06 10.04 4.72
N TYR A 392 -9.89 9.82 5.35
CA TYR A 392 -9.69 8.66 6.23
C TYR A 392 -10.68 8.65 7.41
N LYS A 393 -10.87 9.80 8.07
CA LYS A 393 -11.79 9.93 9.21
C LYS A 393 -13.22 9.58 8.85
N ASP A 394 -13.71 10.08 7.71
CA ASP A 394 -15.05 9.78 7.22
C ASP A 394 -15.20 8.29 6.89
N ALA A 395 -14.21 7.72 6.19
CA ALA A 395 -14.19 6.30 5.84
C ALA A 395 -14.13 5.40 7.09
N ALA A 396 -13.28 5.73 8.06
CA ALA A 396 -13.15 4.99 9.31
C ALA A 396 -14.45 5.04 10.14
N THR A 397 -15.13 6.19 10.16
CA THR A 397 -16.45 6.32 10.81
C THR A 397 -17.48 5.38 10.15
N ALA A 398 -17.55 5.36 8.81
CA ALA A 398 -18.46 4.50 8.07
C ALA A 398 -18.13 3.00 8.24
N ALA A 399 -16.86 2.65 8.29
CA ALA A 399 -16.38 1.28 8.54
C ALA A 399 -16.40 0.88 10.03
N LYS A 400 -16.79 1.78 10.95
CA LYS A 400 -16.72 1.58 12.40
C LYS A 400 -15.30 1.14 12.83
N ALA A 401 -14.28 1.78 12.28
CA ALA A 401 -12.89 1.52 12.59
C ALA A 401 -12.39 2.47 13.67
N SER A 402 -11.56 1.95 14.57
CA SER A 402 -10.82 2.77 15.55
C SER A 402 -9.83 3.68 14.83
N MET A 403 -9.54 4.83 15.45
CA MET A 403 -8.58 5.80 14.92
C MET A 403 -7.67 6.32 16.04
N PRO A 404 -6.36 6.48 15.78
CA PRO A 404 -5.48 7.24 16.66
C PRO A 404 -5.96 8.69 16.83
N LYS A 405 -5.74 9.24 18.02
CA LYS A 405 -6.10 10.65 18.32
C LYS A 405 -5.07 11.64 17.77
N ASP A 406 -3.79 11.24 17.79
CA ASP A 406 -2.66 12.08 17.36
C ASP A 406 -2.25 11.68 15.92
N PRO A 407 -2.19 12.64 14.99
CA PRO A 407 -1.68 12.40 13.64
C PRO A 407 -0.15 12.24 13.58
N MET A 408 0.54 12.45 14.69
CA MET A 408 1.97 12.23 14.84
C MET A 408 2.25 11.01 15.69
N ARG A 409 3.34 10.29 15.40
CA ARG A 409 3.80 9.19 16.25
C ARG A 409 5.31 9.24 16.42
N THR A 410 5.78 8.72 17.55
CA THR A 410 7.20 8.55 17.84
C THR A 410 7.61 7.12 17.57
N SER A 411 8.75 6.94 16.90
CA SER A 411 9.31 5.63 16.57
C SER A 411 10.80 5.60 16.89
N LYS A 412 11.28 4.44 17.32
CA LYS A 412 12.71 4.19 17.53
C LYS A 412 13.18 3.18 16.48
N LEU A 413 14.24 3.53 15.75
CA LEU A 413 14.84 2.67 14.76
C LEU A 413 15.96 1.80 15.39
N PHE A 414 16.39 0.78 14.70
CA PHE A 414 17.30 -0.24 15.24
C PHE A 414 18.70 0.31 15.61
N ASP A 415 19.14 1.38 14.98
CA ASP A 415 20.39 2.10 15.28
C ASP A 415 20.27 3.04 16.49
N GLY A 416 19.15 3.01 17.19
CA GLY A 416 18.86 3.86 18.35
C GLY A 416 18.30 5.24 17.99
N THR A 417 18.23 5.59 16.71
CA THR A 417 17.67 6.86 16.25
C THR A 417 16.18 6.97 16.59
N VAL A 418 15.76 8.10 17.13
CA VAL A 418 14.36 8.38 17.46
C VAL A 418 13.80 9.35 16.43
N TRP A 419 12.66 9.00 15.85
CA TRP A 419 11.86 9.83 14.96
C TRP A 419 10.54 10.21 15.62
N ASP A 420 10.29 11.51 15.83
CA ASP A 420 9.07 12.05 16.43
C ASP A 420 8.41 13.17 15.60
N GLY A 421 8.99 13.48 14.43
CA GLY A 421 8.49 14.50 13.51
C GLY A 421 8.69 15.95 13.95
N LYS A 422 9.30 16.23 15.12
CA LYS A 422 9.40 17.60 15.64
C LYS A 422 10.40 18.47 14.91
N ASP A 423 11.56 17.89 14.57
CA ASP A 423 12.63 18.62 13.85
C ASP A 423 13.16 17.79 12.68
N PRO A 424 12.42 17.74 11.56
CA PRO A 424 12.79 16.93 10.41
C PRO A 424 14.08 17.37 9.74
N LYS A 425 14.39 18.67 9.75
CA LYS A 425 15.63 19.20 9.17
C LYS A 425 16.84 18.72 9.95
N ARG A 426 16.83 18.86 11.29
CA ARG A 426 17.88 18.36 12.16
C ARG A 426 18.02 16.84 12.02
N TYR A 427 16.90 16.12 11.98
CA TYR A 427 16.90 14.66 11.80
C TYR A 427 17.60 14.26 10.51
N ALA A 428 17.22 14.83 9.35
CA ALA A 428 17.85 14.55 8.07
C ALA A 428 19.36 14.83 8.07
N GLY A 429 19.79 15.90 8.74
CA GLY A 429 21.18 16.31 8.85
C GLY A 429 22.03 15.52 9.87
N SER A 430 21.42 14.76 10.80
CA SER A 430 22.11 14.10 11.91
C SER A 430 22.90 12.85 11.56
N PHE A 431 22.64 12.25 10.39
CA PHE A 431 23.26 11.01 9.98
C PHE A 431 24.72 11.18 9.52
N LYS A 432 25.60 10.25 9.93
CA LYS A 432 27.00 10.22 9.50
C LYS A 432 27.12 9.89 8.01
N VAL A 433 26.36 8.91 7.54
CA VAL A 433 26.32 8.50 6.12
C VAL A 433 25.13 9.18 5.46
N LYS A 434 25.42 10.11 4.56
CA LYS A 434 24.46 10.91 3.81
C LYS A 434 25.11 11.47 2.55
N VAL A 435 24.29 11.92 1.59
CA VAL A 435 24.76 12.61 0.36
C VAL A 435 24.69 14.12 0.52
N ALA A 436 23.74 14.63 1.31
CA ALA A 436 23.48 16.07 1.45
C ALA A 436 23.52 16.54 2.89
#